data_0da2f862ac8d69f3a27920fd8844cdcf
#
_entry.id   0da2f862ac8d69f3a27920fd8844cdcf
#
_cell.length_a   1.000
_cell.length_b   1.000
_cell.length_c   1.000
_cell.angle_alpha   90.00
_cell.angle_beta   90.00
_cell.angle_gamma   90.00
#
_symmetry.space_group_name_H-M   'P 1'
#
loop_
_entity.id
_entity.type
_entity.pdbx_description
1 polymer ?
#
loop_
_entity_poly.entity_id
_entity_poly.type
_entity_poly.pdbx_seq_one_letter_code
_entity_poly.pdbx_strand_id
1 'polypeptide(L)'
;SGSETIRGDMIGKEGEITRVGSDGSVGAAQVIDATDRIVTPGFIDAHTHLDAQVGWDPELTPSIYHGITTVLVGNCGVTFAPVSPGNEPKLAEIMEGVEDISAKAIMTGLPWSWTGYGGYLDAVQKLKPALNIVGLVGHAAVRYDVMGDRAIDHDAVPTDDEIRNIADRVRESVAAG
;
A
#
# COMPACT_ATOMS: atom_id res chain seq x y z
N SER A 1 -11.38 17.30 -8.24
CA SER A 1 -11.88 18.34 -7.32
C SER A 1 -13.41 18.26 -7.30
N GLY A 2 -13.94 17.67 -6.21
CA GLY A 2 -15.35 17.36 -6.10
C GLY A 2 -16.22 18.53 -5.63
N SER A 3 -16.32 19.61 -6.37
CA SER A 3 -17.10 20.78 -5.97
C SER A 3 -18.51 20.86 -6.56
N GLU A 4 -18.84 20.08 -7.57
CA GLU A 4 -20.19 20.08 -8.16
C GLU A 4 -20.74 18.67 -8.34
N THR A 5 -21.98 18.45 -7.91
CA THR A 5 -22.75 17.25 -8.24
C THR A 5 -23.40 17.44 -9.60
N ILE A 6 -23.09 16.57 -10.54
CA ILE A 6 -23.70 16.59 -11.88
C ILE A 6 -24.79 15.52 -11.92
N ARG A 7 -26.01 15.89 -12.33
CA ARG A 7 -27.08 14.94 -12.60
C ARG A 7 -27.02 14.52 -14.06
N GLY A 8 -26.82 13.23 -14.33
CA GLY A 8 -26.69 12.72 -15.69
C GLY A 8 -26.08 11.34 -15.75
N ASP A 9 -25.72 10.93 -16.95
CA ASP A 9 -25.07 9.66 -17.24
C ASP A 9 -23.55 9.78 -17.25
N MET A 10 -22.88 8.69 -16.92
CA MET A 10 -21.42 8.57 -17.06
C MET A 10 -21.10 7.47 -18.07
N ILE A 11 -20.26 7.78 -19.06
CA ILE A 11 -19.86 6.86 -20.11
C ILE A 11 -18.37 6.57 -19.97
N GLY A 12 -18.06 5.27 -19.88
CA GLY A 12 -16.69 4.75 -19.86
C GLY A 12 -16.38 3.94 -21.11
N LYS A 13 -15.14 4.04 -21.58
CA LYS A 13 -14.61 3.21 -22.66
C LYS A 13 -13.14 2.90 -22.37
N GLU A 14 -12.78 1.62 -22.47
CA GLU A 14 -11.39 1.16 -22.31
C GLU A 14 -10.72 1.60 -20.98
N GLY A 15 -11.51 1.62 -19.88
CA GLY A 15 -11.02 2.00 -18.55
C GLY A 15 -11.04 3.51 -18.28
N GLU A 16 -11.44 4.34 -19.24
CA GLU A 16 -11.48 5.79 -19.08
C GLU A 16 -12.90 6.33 -19.09
N ILE A 17 -13.19 7.37 -18.29
CA ILE A 17 -14.42 8.12 -18.35
C ILE A 17 -14.32 9.07 -19.54
N THR A 18 -15.14 8.81 -20.57
CA THR A 18 -15.13 9.60 -21.80
C THR A 18 -16.14 10.74 -21.79
N ARG A 19 -17.21 10.62 -20.98
CA ARG A 19 -18.22 11.66 -20.86
C ARG A 19 -19.01 11.58 -19.55
N VAL A 20 -19.39 12.73 -19.04
CA VAL A 20 -20.36 12.89 -17.95
C VAL A 20 -21.38 13.93 -18.39
N GLY A 21 -22.68 13.64 -18.31
CA GLY A 21 -23.77 14.56 -18.70
C GLY A 21 -25.03 13.85 -19.10
N SER A 22 -26.03 14.59 -19.57
CA SER A 22 -27.42 14.16 -19.74
C SER A 22 -27.87 14.00 -21.20
N ASP A 23 -27.11 13.34 -22.05
CA ASP A 23 -27.59 13.10 -23.43
C ASP A 23 -27.72 11.61 -23.79
N GLY A 24 -28.48 10.95 -23.06
CA GLY A 24 -28.98 9.60 -22.92
C GLY A 24 -29.13 8.65 -24.12
N SER A 25 -28.31 8.69 -25.19
CA SER A 25 -28.47 7.76 -26.30
C SER A 25 -27.17 7.20 -26.85
N VAL A 26 -26.34 6.66 -25.98
CA VAL A 26 -25.14 5.93 -26.43
C VAL A 26 -25.37 4.44 -26.24
N GLY A 27 -25.30 3.69 -27.37
CA GLY A 27 -25.28 2.23 -27.27
C GLY A 27 -24.07 1.77 -26.46
N ALA A 28 -24.31 1.13 -25.33
CA ALA A 28 -23.27 0.57 -24.47
C ALA A 28 -23.37 -0.95 -24.44
N ALA A 29 -22.22 -1.63 -24.33
CA ALA A 29 -22.17 -3.07 -24.16
C ALA A 29 -22.72 -3.52 -22.79
N GLN A 30 -22.57 -2.66 -21.79
CA GLN A 30 -23.10 -2.85 -20.45
C GLN A 30 -23.69 -1.54 -19.94
N VAL A 31 -24.83 -1.62 -19.29
CA VAL A 31 -25.48 -0.49 -18.61
C VAL A 31 -25.68 -0.84 -17.16
N ILE A 32 -25.26 0.06 -16.28
CA ILE A 32 -25.50 -0.02 -14.83
C ILE A 32 -26.54 1.04 -14.48
N ASP A 33 -27.70 0.62 -14.00
CA ASP A 33 -28.73 1.55 -13.53
C ASP A 33 -28.31 2.15 -12.19
N ALA A 34 -28.01 3.45 -12.21
CA ALA A 34 -27.64 4.24 -11.04
C ALA A 34 -28.74 5.24 -10.63
N THR A 35 -30.00 4.98 -11.03
CA THR A 35 -31.17 5.83 -10.66
C THR A 35 -31.23 5.96 -9.14
N ASP A 36 -31.38 7.19 -8.66
CA ASP A 36 -31.39 7.56 -7.22
C ASP A 36 -30.13 7.15 -6.45
N ARG A 37 -29.02 6.99 -7.13
CA ARG A 37 -27.71 6.70 -6.57
C ARG A 37 -26.74 7.85 -6.80
N ILE A 38 -25.71 7.88 -5.96
CA ILE A 38 -24.55 8.75 -6.15
C ILE A 38 -23.42 7.88 -6.72
N VAL A 39 -22.85 8.33 -7.84
CA VAL A 39 -21.63 7.73 -8.40
C VAL A 39 -20.46 8.62 -8.02
N THR A 40 -19.47 8.05 -7.34
CA THR A 40 -18.26 8.75 -6.87
C THR A 40 -17.03 8.11 -7.49
N PRO A 41 -15.89 8.83 -7.52
CA PRO A 41 -14.60 8.18 -7.64
C PRO A 41 -14.43 7.11 -6.54
N GLY A 42 -13.62 6.10 -6.81
CA GLY A 42 -13.28 5.12 -5.78
C GLY A 42 -12.62 5.78 -4.57
N PHE A 43 -12.86 5.24 -3.40
CA PHE A 43 -12.32 5.80 -2.17
C PHE A 43 -10.84 5.49 -2.02
N ILE A 44 -10.12 6.40 -1.37
CA ILE A 44 -8.71 6.23 -0.99
C ILE A 44 -8.69 6.00 0.52
N ASP A 45 -8.20 4.84 0.95
CA ASP A 45 -7.91 4.60 2.35
C ASP A 45 -6.47 5.03 2.64
N ALA A 46 -6.34 6.13 3.35
CA ALA A 46 -5.06 6.78 3.59
C ALA A 46 -4.29 6.19 4.80
N HIS A 47 -4.86 5.21 5.50
CA HIS A 47 -4.21 4.59 6.65
C HIS A 47 -4.55 3.12 6.76
N THR A 48 -3.69 2.27 6.21
CA THR A 48 -3.85 0.82 6.27
C THR A 48 -2.55 0.12 6.67
N HIS A 49 -2.66 -1.12 7.08
CA HIS A 49 -1.54 -2.05 7.30
C HIS A 49 -1.71 -3.32 6.45
N LEU A 50 -2.13 -3.13 5.20
CA LEU A 50 -2.35 -4.21 4.24
C LEU A 50 -1.04 -4.71 3.59
N ASP A 51 0.08 -4.23 4.08
CA ASP A 51 1.44 -4.54 3.61
C ASP A 51 1.72 -6.05 3.55
N ALA A 52 1.22 -6.80 4.53
CA ALA A 52 1.36 -8.25 4.58
C ALA A 52 0.22 -8.95 3.85
N GLN A 53 -1.02 -8.48 4.03
CA GLN A 53 -2.22 -9.13 3.50
C GLN A 53 -2.17 -9.31 1.99
N VAL A 54 -1.61 -8.37 1.25
CA VAL A 54 -1.45 -8.47 -0.20
C VAL A 54 -0.75 -9.76 -0.65
N GLY A 55 0.07 -10.36 0.22
CA GLY A 55 0.79 -11.60 -0.08
C GLY A 55 -0.10 -12.84 -0.21
N TRP A 56 -1.22 -12.89 0.50
CA TRP A 56 -2.16 -14.02 0.48
C TRP A 56 -3.58 -13.65 0.03
N ASP A 57 -3.90 -12.36 0.00
CA ASP A 57 -5.17 -11.82 -0.47
C ASP A 57 -4.90 -10.62 -1.41
N PRO A 58 -4.52 -10.86 -2.66
CA PRO A 58 -4.25 -9.78 -3.61
C PRO A 58 -5.49 -8.93 -3.95
N GLU A 59 -6.70 -9.42 -3.67
CA GLU A 59 -7.92 -8.63 -3.82
C GLU A 59 -8.10 -7.60 -2.71
N LEU A 60 -7.33 -7.72 -1.61
CA LEU A 60 -7.39 -6.85 -0.44
C LEU A 60 -8.80 -6.71 0.13
N THR A 61 -9.43 -7.87 0.32
CA THR A 61 -10.75 -7.99 0.94
C THR A 61 -10.65 -7.72 2.46
N PRO A 62 -11.63 -7.08 3.09
CA PRO A 62 -12.88 -6.58 2.54
C PRO A 62 -12.80 -5.17 1.94
N SER A 63 -11.64 -4.51 1.88
CA SER A 63 -11.49 -3.10 1.45
C SER A 63 -12.14 -2.85 0.10
N ILE A 64 -11.92 -3.73 -0.88
CA ILE A 64 -12.51 -3.62 -2.21
C ILE A 64 -14.04 -3.60 -2.18
N TYR A 65 -14.67 -4.35 -1.26
CA TYR A 65 -16.13 -4.41 -1.15
C TYR A 65 -16.75 -3.14 -0.56
N HIS A 66 -15.94 -2.27 0.02
CA HIS A 66 -16.34 -0.95 0.51
C HIS A 66 -16.13 0.18 -0.50
N GLY A 67 -15.76 -0.17 -1.75
CA GLY A 67 -15.54 0.82 -2.80
C GLY A 67 -14.19 1.53 -2.71
N ILE A 68 -13.26 0.99 -1.93
CA ILE A 68 -11.88 1.45 -1.89
C ILE A 68 -11.19 0.99 -3.18
N THR A 69 -10.47 1.88 -3.82
CA THR A 69 -9.71 1.61 -5.05
C THR A 69 -8.23 1.91 -4.89
N THR A 70 -7.84 2.58 -3.81
CA THR A 70 -6.45 2.90 -3.50
C THR A 70 -6.23 2.80 -2.00
N VAL A 71 -5.13 2.18 -1.59
CA VAL A 71 -4.72 2.06 -0.19
C VAL A 71 -3.32 2.58 0.01
N LEU A 72 -3.07 3.25 1.14
CA LEU A 72 -1.74 3.61 1.59
C LEU A 72 -1.27 2.57 2.60
N VAL A 73 -0.08 2.00 2.35
CA VAL A 73 0.61 1.04 3.21
C VAL A 73 1.90 1.63 3.79
N GLY A 74 2.47 1.02 4.81
CA GLY A 74 3.67 1.54 5.50
C GLY A 74 3.36 2.57 6.59
N ASN A 75 2.11 2.65 7.02
CA ASN A 75 1.68 3.55 8.09
C ASN A 75 2.33 3.18 9.44
N CYS A 76 2.26 4.08 10.41
CA CYS A 76 2.85 3.93 11.75
C CYS A 76 4.36 3.64 11.74
N GLY A 77 5.03 3.85 10.60
CA GLY A 77 6.45 3.55 10.43
C GLY A 77 6.76 2.08 10.22
N VAL A 78 5.76 1.23 10.05
CA VAL A 78 5.93 -0.23 9.89
C VAL A 78 5.78 -0.63 8.44
N THR A 79 6.79 -1.29 7.88
CA THR A 79 6.80 -1.85 6.53
C THR A 79 7.79 -3.01 6.47
N PHE A 80 7.79 -3.76 5.36
CA PHE A 80 8.67 -4.91 5.14
C PHE A 80 9.91 -4.58 4.30
N ALA A 81 10.20 -3.30 4.07
CA ALA A 81 11.39 -2.85 3.34
C ALA A 81 11.86 -1.45 3.80
N PRO A 82 13.17 -1.19 3.78
CA PRO A 82 14.24 -2.13 3.44
C PRO A 82 14.40 -3.24 4.48
N VAL A 83 15.01 -4.35 4.07
CA VAL A 83 15.30 -5.47 4.96
C VAL A 83 16.58 -6.20 4.54
N SER A 84 17.55 -6.27 5.43
CA SER A 84 18.76 -7.09 5.22
C SER A 84 18.43 -8.58 5.42
N PRO A 85 19.05 -9.49 4.63
CA PRO A 85 18.82 -10.92 4.74
C PRO A 85 18.98 -11.44 6.18
N GLY A 86 17.97 -12.17 6.64
CA GLY A 86 17.89 -12.68 8.00
C GLY A 86 17.16 -11.80 9.01
N ASN A 87 16.80 -10.57 8.63
CA ASN A 87 16.06 -9.63 9.47
C ASN A 87 14.53 -9.65 9.22
N GLU A 88 14.08 -10.43 8.24
CA GLU A 88 12.67 -10.55 7.86
C GLU A 88 11.77 -10.96 9.04
N PRO A 89 12.18 -11.96 9.89
CA PRO A 89 11.37 -12.36 11.02
C PRO A 89 11.11 -11.22 12.00
N LYS A 90 12.06 -10.30 12.15
CA LYS A 90 11.93 -9.17 13.07
C LYS A 90 10.91 -8.14 12.58
N LEU A 91 10.89 -7.85 11.29
CA LEU A 91 9.86 -6.97 10.72
C LEU A 91 8.46 -7.61 10.83
N ALA A 92 8.37 -8.93 10.66
CA ALA A 92 7.13 -9.67 10.88
C ALA A 92 6.65 -9.59 12.34
N GLU A 93 7.56 -9.71 13.33
CA GLU A 93 7.24 -9.54 14.75
C GLU A 93 6.76 -8.11 15.08
N ILE A 94 7.38 -7.09 14.49
CA ILE A 94 6.94 -5.69 14.68
C ILE A 94 5.52 -5.51 14.15
N MET A 95 5.20 -6.07 12.99
CA MET A 95 3.84 -6.00 12.42
C MET A 95 2.84 -6.80 13.24
N GLU A 96 3.20 -7.97 13.79
CA GLU A 96 2.34 -8.73 14.69
C GLU A 96 1.88 -7.90 15.89
N GLY A 97 2.76 -7.06 16.43
CA GLY A 97 2.43 -6.14 17.51
C GLY A 97 1.46 -5.01 17.14
N VAL A 98 1.24 -4.78 15.84
CA VAL A 98 0.36 -3.73 15.32
C VAL A 98 -1.00 -4.28 14.89
N GLU A 99 -1.01 -5.44 14.21
CA GLU A 99 -2.19 -5.94 13.48
C GLU A 99 -2.75 -7.27 14.01
N ASP A 100 -2.24 -7.81 15.07
CA ASP A 100 -2.63 -9.15 15.59
C ASP A 100 -2.50 -10.29 14.55
N ILE A 101 -1.73 -10.06 13.48
CA ILE A 101 -1.42 -11.07 12.46
C ILE A 101 -0.12 -11.75 12.87
N SER A 102 -0.15 -13.07 13.11
CA SER A 102 1.05 -13.75 13.61
C SER A 102 2.24 -13.60 12.66
N ALA A 103 3.43 -13.34 13.21
CA ALA A 103 4.68 -13.24 12.45
C ALA A 103 4.90 -14.47 11.55
N LYS A 104 4.50 -15.67 12.02
CA LYS A 104 4.54 -16.90 11.22
C LYS A 104 3.66 -16.82 9.96
N ALA A 105 2.46 -16.25 10.06
CA ALA A 105 1.59 -16.07 8.90
C ALA A 105 2.20 -15.08 7.91
N ILE A 106 2.75 -13.97 8.39
CA ILE A 106 3.43 -12.95 7.59
C ILE A 106 4.64 -13.57 6.87
N MET A 107 5.49 -14.30 7.60
CA MET A 107 6.65 -14.98 7.02
C MET A 107 6.30 -16.00 5.95
N THR A 108 5.13 -16.64 6.07
CA THR A 108 4.65 -17.62 5.08
C THR A 108 3.96 -16.96 3.89
N GLY A 109 3.25 -15.86 4.14
CA GLY A 109 2.40 -15.18 3.16
C GLY A 109 3.16 -14.29 2.17
N LEU A 110 4.32 -13.78 2.58
CA LEU A 110 5.15 -12.91 1.74
C LEU A 110 6.31 -13.67 1.08
N PRO A 111 6.66 -13.34 -0.18
CA PRO A 111 7.73 -14.03 -0.90
C PRO A 111 9.15 -13.66 -0.45
N TRP A 112 9.34 -12.59 0.31
CA TRP A 112 10.62 -12.08 0.83
C TRP A 112 11.76 -12.07 -0.19
N SER A 113 11.45 -11.67 -1.43
CA SER A 113 12.39 -11.69 -2.56
C SER A 113 13.14 -10.37 -2.77
N TRP A 114 13.13 -9.50 -1.78
CA TRP A 114 13.70 -8.14 -1.84
C TRP A 114 14.65 -7.88 -0.67
N THR A 115 15.44 -6.83 -0.81
CA THR A 115 16.22 -6.21 0.26
C THR A 115 15.93 -4.72 0.37
N GLY A 116 15.79 -4.03 -0.76
CA GLY A 116 15.44 -2.61 -0.83
C GLY A 116 13.96 -2.39 -1.12
N TYR A 117 13.53 -1.15 -0.95
CA TYR A 117 12.13 -0.75 -1.11
C TYR A 117 11.61 -0.95 -2.54
N GLY A 118 12.41 -0.64 -3.57
CA GLY A 118 12.03 -0.88 -4.96
C GLY A 118 11.76 -2.35 -5.26
N GLY A 119 12.59 -3.25 -4.72
CA GLY A 119 12.35 -4.69 -4.84
C GLY A 119 11.07 -5.15 -4.16
N TYR A 120 10.68 -4.53 -3.03
CA TYR A 120 9.40 -4.76 -2.38
C TYR A 120 8.23 -4.32 -3.28
N LEU A 121 8.28 -3.11 -3.83
CA LEU A 121 7.25 -2.62 -4.77
C LEU A 121 7.11 -3.53 -5.99
N ASP A 122 8.22 -3.99 -6.57
CA ASP A 122 8.23 -4.96 -7.68
C ASP A 122 7.58 -6.29 -7.28
N ALA A 123 7.83 -6.77 -6.06
CA ALA A 123 7.25 -8.00 -5.56
C ALA A 123 5.73 -7.84 -5.36
N VAL A 124 5.27 -6.74 -4.78
CA VAL A 124 3.85 -6.41 -4.65
C VAL A 124 3.18 -6.29 -6.01
N GLN A 125 3.80 -5.63 -6.97
CA GLN A 125 3.25 -5.51 -8.33
C GLN A 125 3.07 -6.87 -9.02
N LYS A 126 3.97 -7.82 -8.79
CA LYS A 126 3.87 -9.19 -9.34
C LYS A 126 2.69 -9.98 -8.77
N LEU A 127 2.23 -9.65 -7.58
CA LEU A 127 1.02 -10.25 -6.98
C LEU A 127 -0.27 -9.77 -7.67
N LYS A 128 -0.18 -8.72 -8.49
CA LYS A 128 -1.31 -8.12 -9.23
C LYS A 128 -2.48 -7.73 -8.31
N PRO A 129 -2.25 -6.87 -7.32
CA PRO A 129 -3.31 -6.45 -6.42
C PRO A 129 -4.47 -5.81 -7.19
N ALA A 130 -5.70 -6.05 -6.70
CA ALA A 130 -6.90 -5.48 -7.31
C ALA A 130 -7.06 -3.98 -7.03
N LEU A 131 -6.43 -3.47 -5.97
CA LEU A 131 -6.41 -2.06 -5.61
C LEU A 131 -5.07 -1.42 -5.97
N ASN A 132 -5.07 -0.11 -6.21
CA ASN A 132 -3.83 0.63 -6.28
C ASN A 132 -3.18 0.69 -4.89
N ILE A 133 -1.88 0.46 -4.84
CA ILE A 133 -1.11 0.53 -3.60
C ILE A 133 -0.14 1.70 -3.69
N VAL A 134 -0.17 2.56 -2.69
CA VAL A 134 0.80 3.64 -2.49
C VAL A 134 1.59 3.33 -1.23
N GLY A 135 2.89 3.25 -1.34
CA GLY A 135 3.75 2.87 -0.23
C GLY A 135 4.39 4.06 0.47
N LEU A 136 4.46 3.99 1.79
CA LEU A 136 5.25 4.87 2.62
C LEU A 136 6.52 4.15 3.07
N VAL A 137 7.63 4.86 3.18
CA VAL A 137 8.88 4.31 3.72
C VAL A 137 8.78 4.26 5.24
N GLY A 138 8.74 3.06 5.81
CA GLY A 138 8.56 2.86 7.25
C GLY A 138 9.82 3.15 8.05
N HIS A 139 9.72 4.04 9.03
CA HIS A 139 10.85 4.40 9.91
C HIS A 139 11.41 3.20 10.66
N ALA A 140 10.55 2.30 11.17
CA ALA A 140 10.99 1.14 11.94
C ALA A 140 11.85 0.19 11.08
N ALA A 141 11.44 -0.07 9.83
CA ALA A 141 12.20 -0.91 8.91
C ALA A 141 13.57 -0.30 8.58
N VAL A 142 13.61 0.98 8.21
CA VAL A 142 14.86 1.69 7.90
C VAL A 142 15.80 1.71 9.10
N ARG A 143 15.28 2.01 10.30
CA ARG A 143 16.05 2.04 11.53
C ARG A 143 16.63 0.65 11.87
N TYR A 144 15.80 -0.39 11.73
CA TYR A 144 16.22 -1.76 12.00
C TYR A 144 17.25 -2.26 10.98
N ASP A 145 17.09 -1.94 9.71
CA ASP A 145 18.05 -2.30 8.65
C ASP A 145 19.45 -1.74 8.93
N VAL A 146 19.55 -0.55 9.52
CA VAL A 146 20.81 0.13 9.79
C VAL A 146 21.39 -0.19 11.17
N MET A 147 20.55 -0.24 12.22
CA MET A 147 21.01 -0.35 13.61
C MET A 147 20.89 -1.77 14.19
N GLY A 148 20.22 -2.69 13.47
CA GLY A 148 19.93 -4.03 13.97
C GLY A 148 19.14 -3.99 15.27
N ASP A 149 19.45 -4.91 16.21
CA ASP A 149 18.72 -5.03 17.48
C ASP A 149 18.75 -3.77 18.35
N ARG A 150 19.73 -2.88 18.14
CA ARG A 150 19.74 -1.57 18.83
C ARG A 150 18.55 -0.68 18.43
N ALA A 151 17.94 -0.91 17.27
CA ALA A 151 16.78 -0.16 16.83
C ALA A 151 15.53 -0.38 17.71
N ILE A 152 15.48 -1.49 18.45
CA ILE A 152 14.35 -1.84 19.33
C ILE A 152 14.45 -1.13 20.68
N ASP A 153 15.67 -0.75 21.08
CA ASP A 153 15.88 0.02 22.29
C ASP A 153 15.49 1.49 22.04
N HIS A 154 14.47 1.96 22.75
CA HIS A 154 13.97 3.33 22.66
C HIS A 154 14.98 4.38 23.12
N ASP A 155 15.90 3.99 24.00
CA ASP A 155 16.95 4.88 24.53
C ASP A 155 18.21 4.86 23.66
N ALA A 156 18.30 3.97 22.69
CA ALA A 156 19.47 3.88 21.80
C ALA A 156 19.54 5.09 20.87
N VAL A 157 20.58 5.88 21.04
CA VAL A 157 20.89 7.01 20.17
C VAL A 157 21.70 6.50 18.97
N PRO A 158 21.27 6.79 17.73
CA PRO A 158 22.05 6.45 16.54
C PRO A 158 23.32 7.29 16.47
N THR A 159 24.41 6.70 16.00
CA THR A 159 25.65 7.41 15.68
C THR A 159 25.49 8.27 14.43
N ASP A 160 26.42 9.20 14.19
CA ASP A 160 26.40 10.03 12.97
C ASP A 160 26.48 9.19 11.68
N ASP A 161 27.19 8.05 11.69
CA ASP A 161 27.26 7.13 10.56
C ASP A 161 25.93 6.42 10.34
N GLU A 162 25.26 5.98 11.40
CA GLU A 162 23.93 5.37 11.31
C GLU A 162 22.90 6.39 10.80
N ILE A 163 22.96 7.65 11.25
CA ILE A 163 22.07 8.72 10.74
C ILE A 163 22.29 8.91 9.23
N ARG A 164 23.55 8.94 8.76
CA ARG A 164 23.83 9.03 7.32
C ARG A 164 23.27 7.84 6.54
N ASN A 165 23.50 6.62 7.06
CA ASN A 165 23.00 5.40 6.42
C ASN A 165 21.47 5.35 6.39
N ILE A 166 20.79 5.76 7.47
CA ILE A 166 19.31 5.90 7.50
C ILE A 166 18.85 6.87 6.41
N ALA A 167 19.49 8.04 6.30
CA ALA A 167 19.13 9.03 5.30
C ALA A 167 19.34 8.50 3.87
N ASP A 168 20.39 7.71 3.63
CA ASP A 168 20.65 7.10 2.32
C ASP A 168 19.61 6.03 1.99
N ARG A 169 19.22 5.17 2.95
CA ARG A 169 18.11 4.21 2.76
C ARG A 169 16.78 4.88 2.43
N VAL A 170 16.47 5.99 3.09
CA VAL A 170 15.26 6.77 2.77
C VAL A 170 15.34 7.34 1.35
N ARG A 171 16.49 7.92 0.96
CA ARG A 171 16.67 8.46 -0.40
C ARG A 171 16.52 7.37 -1.48
N GLU A 172 17.17 6.21 -1.27
CA GLU A 172 17.04 5.05 -2.17
C GLU A 172 15.58 4.60 -2.29
N SER A 173 14.87 4.53 -1.15
CA SER A 173 13.48 4.09 -1.12
C SER A 173 12.54 5.07 -1.85
N VAL A 174 12.69 6.37 -1.61
CA VAL A 174 11.90 7.42 -2.29
C VAL A 174 12.22 7.50 -3.78
N ALA A 175 13.46 7.23 -4.17
CA ALA A 175 13.86 7.23 -5.59
C ALA A 175 13.33 6.01 -6.36
N ALA A 176 12.92 4.97 -5.66
CA ALA A 176 12.38 3.75 -6.26
C ALA A 176 10.87 3.83 -6.58
N GLY A 177 10.16 4.82 -6.07
CA GLY A 177 8.73 5.07 -6.28
C GLY A 177 8.09 5.69 -5.07
#